data_183eac01f3f8c15f6d1095e57b7b1acb
#
_entry.id   183eac01f3f8c15f6d1095e57b7b1acb
#
_cell.length_a   1.000
_cell.length_b   1.000
_cell.length_c   1.000
_cell.angle_alpha   90.00
_cell.angle_beta   90.00
_cell.angle_gamma   90.00
#
_symmetry.space_group_name_H-M   'P 1'
#
loop_
_entity.id
_entity.type
_entity.pdbx_description
1 polymer ?
#
loop_
_entity_poly.entity_id
_entity_poly.type
_entity_poly.pdbx_seq_one_letter_code
_entity_poly.pdbx_strand_id
1 'polypeptide(L)'
;MKSTIKYKWVLVILLWFAFFNHQGDRQVYNTVLPLIKDDLGFSNVQLGLVTTIFTMFYGILVPFAGYAGDVLRRKWVVFFSLLIFSLGTTFTGVSSSLIMLILFRSIVSGGGEAFYYPASTSLLGQFHHKSRAMAMSIHQTALYVGIISSGFIAGYIGENLGWRYSFYFFGSFGLLWAIIVAFGLK
;
A
#
# COMPACT_ATOMS: atom_id res chain seq x y z
N MET A 1 6.16 26.29 21.07
CA MET A 1 6.43 26.39 19.62
C MET A 1 7.44 25.39 19.06
N LYS A 2 8.44 24.92 19.82
CA LYS A 2 9.48 23.96 19.32
C LYS A 2 8.94 22.53 19.03
N SER A 3 7.87 22.09 19.67
CA SER A 3 7.33 20.72 19.47
C SER A 3 6.52 20.56 18.17
N THR A 4 5.84 21.60 17.72
CA THR A 4 5.03 21.61 16.50
C THR A 4 5.86 21.50 15.21
N ILE A 5 7.06 22.06 15.19
CA ILE A 5 7.95 21.95 14.02
C ILE A 5 8.50 20.53 13.88
N LYS A 6 8.82 19.88 14.99
CA LYS A 6 9.30 18.49 14.97
C LYS A 6 8.22 17.50 14.51
N TYR A 7 6.98 17.67 14.98
CA TYR A 7 5.89 16.74 14.66
C TYR A 7 5.54 16.73 13.16
N LYS A 8 5.45 17.87 12.50
CA LYS A 8 5.11 17.92 11.08
C LYS A 8 6.09 17.15 10.18
N TRP A 9 7.39 17.11 10.53
CA TRP A 9 8.38 16.35 9.79
C TRP A 9 8.34 14.86 10.14
N VAL A 10 8.03 14.51 11.39
CA VAL A 10 7.73 13.12 11.79
C VAL A 10 6.53 12.60 11.00
N LEU A 11 5.49 13.40 10.83
CA LEU A 11 4.34 13.08 9.98
C LEU A 11 4.77 12.75 8.54
N VAL A 12 5.66 13.56 7.93
CA VAL A 12 6.16 13.30 6.58
C VAL A 12 6.87 11.95 6.51
N ILE A 13 7.72 11.63 7.49
CA ILE A 13 8.46 10.36 7.55
C ILE A 13 7.49 9.18 7.69
N LEU A 14 6.52 9.28 8.61
CA LEU A 14 5.52 8.22 8.82
C LEU A 14 4.71 7.93 7.56
N LEU A 15 4.25 8.98 6.88
CA LEU A 15 3.50 8.85 5.64
C LEU A 15 4.39 8.44 4.46
N TRP A 16 5.66 8.80 4.47
CA TRP A 16 6.60 8.37 3.45
C TRP A 16 6.78 6.84 3.44
N PHE A 17 7.05 6.23 4.59
CA PHE A 17 7.15 4.78 4.68
C PHE A 17 5.82 4.07 4.43
N ALA A 18 4.71 4.67 4.83
CA ALA A 18 3.38 4.15 4.50
C ALA A 18 3.14 4.14 2.98
N PHE A 19 3.55 5.21 2.27
CA PHE A 19 3.43 5.30 0.82
C PHE A 19 4.43 4.40 0.10
N PHE A 20 5.62 4.25 0.65
CA PHE A 20 6.60 3.27 0.20
C PHE A 20 6.02 1.86 0.20
N ASN A 21 5.41 1.43 1.31
CA ASN A 21 4.79 0.12 1.41
C ASN A 21 3.59 -0.03 0.46
N HIS A 22 2.76 1.01 0.34
CA HIS A 22 1.63 1.04 -0.59
C HIS A 22 2.06 0.85 -2.05
N GLN A 23 3.14 1.48 -2.49
CA GLN A 23 3.66 1.31 -3.84
C GLN A 23 4.40 -0.04 -3.99
N GLY A 24 5.08 -0.46 -2.93
CA GLY A 24 5.73 -1.75 -2.87
C GLY A 24 4.76 -2.89 -3.05
N ASP A 25 3.63 -2.85 -2.40
CA ASP A 25 2.58 -3.86 -2.50
C ASP A 25 2.12 -4.08 -3.95
N ARG A 26 1.91 -3.00 -4.69
CA ARG A 26 1.56 -3.08 -6.12
C ARG A 26 2.67 -3.74 -6.95
N GLN A 27 3.90 -3.36 -6.68
CA GLN A 27 5.05 -3.85 -7.45
C GLN A 27 5.37 -5.30 -7.15
N VAL A 28 5.18 -5.77 -5.91
CA VAL A 28 5.39 -7.18 -5.53
C VAL A 28 4.64 -8.11 -6.47
N TYR A 29 3.32 -7.90 -6.65
CA TYR A 29 2.51 -8.76 -7.53
C TYR A 29 3.07 -8.82 -8.95
N ASN A 30 3.39 -7.65 -9.53
CA ASN A 30 3.91 -7.58 -10.90
C ASN A 30 5.26 -8.31 -11.03
N THR A 31 6.12 -8.18 -10.03
CA THR A 31 7.47 -8.76 -10.03
C THR A 31 7.42 -10.28 -9.95
N VAL A 32 6.57 -10.85 -9.09
CA VAL A 32 6.50 -12.30 -8.89
C VAL A 32 5.42 -12.97 -9.76
N LEU A 33 4.79 -12.23 -10.67
CA LEU A 33 3.75 -12.75 -11.56
C LEU A 33 4.16 -14.02 -12.35
N PRO A 34 5.38 -14.09 -12.94
CA PRO A 34 5.83 -15.30 -13.61
C PRO A 34 5.87 -16.51 -12.67
N LEU A 35 6.35 -16.31 -11.45
CA LEU A 35 6.44 -17.38 -10.44
C LEU A 35 5.06 -17.87 -10.01
N ILE A 36 4.09 -16.97 -9.86
CA ILE A 36 2.68 -17.32 -9.57
C ILE A 36 2.09 -18.13 -10.72
N LYS A 37 2.37 -17.70 -11.95
CA LYS A 37 1.92 -18.40 -13.16
C LYS A 37 2.39 -19.84 -13.20
N ASP A 38 3.69 -20.04 -12.96
CA ASP A 38 4.33 -21.35 -13.06
C ASP A 38 3.89 -22.29 -11.92
N ASP A 39 3.74 -21.75 -10.70
CA ASP A 39 3.35 -22.53 -9.51
C ASP A 39 1.87 -22.94 -9.53
N LEU A 40 0.97 -22.02 -9.95
CA LEU A 40 -0.48 -22.26 -9.91
C LEU A 40 -1.08 -22.64 -11.27
N GLY A 41 -0.29 -22.66 -12.33
CA GLY A 41 -0.73 -23.05 -13.68
C GLY A 41 -1.72 -22.09 -14.32
N PHE A 42 -1.73 -20.81 -13.91
CA PHE A 42 -2.68 -19.84 -14.44
C PHE A 42 -2.27 -19.29 -15.81
N SER A 43 -3.28 -19.03 -16.64
CA SER A 43 -3.08 -18.36 -17.92
C SER A 43 -2.79 -16.86 -17.72
N ASN A 44 -2.16 -16.21 -18.72
CA ASN A 44 -1.95 -14.77 -18.72
C ASN A 44 -3.26 -13.98 -18.61
N VAL A 45 -4.36 -14.53 -19.19
CA VAL A 45 -5.70 -13.93 -19.13
C VAL A 45 -6.22 -13.93 -17.70
N GLN A 46 -6.06 -15.03 -16.96
CA GLN A 46 -6.48 -15.13 -15.56
C GLN A 46 -5.70 -14.17 -14.65
N LEU A 47 -4.39 -14.08 -14.84
CA LEU A 47 -3.56 -13.12 -14.07
C LEU A 47 -3.86 -11.66 -14.44
N GLY A 48 -4.10 -11.39 -15.73
CA GLY A 48 -4.58 -10.08 -16.17
C GLY A 48 -5.94 -9.71 -15.58
N LEU A 49 -6.85 -10.69 -15.41
CA LEU A 49 -8.14 -10.48 -14.76
C LEU A 49 -7.97 -10.03 -13.30
N VAL A 50 -7.04 -10.60 -12.53
CA VAL A 50 -6.74 -10.17 -11.16
C VAL A 50 -6.36 -8.69 -11.15
N THR A 51 -5.47 -8.26 -12.05
CA THR A 51 -5.04 -6.84 -12.16
C THR A 51 -6.19 -5.94 -12.62
N THR A 52 -7.02 -6.39 -13.55
CA THR A 52 -8.18 -5.64 -14.03
C THR A 52 -9.19 -5.40 -12.93
N ILE A 53 -9.56 -6.46 -12.18
CA ILE A 53 -10.50 -6.35 -11.05
C ILE A 53 -9.91 -5.44 -9.96
N PHE A 54 -8.62 -5.55 -9.66
CA PHE A 54 -7.94 -4.64 -8.75
C PHE A 54 -8.11 -3.19 -9.16
N THR A 55 -7.79 -2.87 -10.42
CA THR A 55 -7.84 -1.49 -10.94
C THR A 55 -9.26 -0.94 -10.97
N MET A 56 -10.24 -1.76 -11.38
CA MET A 56 -11.65 -1.37 -11.40
C MET A 56 -12.17 -1.11 -9.98
N PHE A 57 -11.92 -2.05 -9.05
CA PHE A 57 -12.38 -1.93 -7.67
C PHE A 57 -11.73 -0.73 -6.96
N TYR A 58 -10.42 -0.55 -7.13
CA TYR A 58 -9.71 0.61 -6.67
C TYR A 58 -10.32 1.92 -7.23
N GLY A 59 -10.52 1.99 -8.54
CA GLY A 59 -11.08 3.18 -9.21
C GLY A 59 -12.49 3.53 -8.74
N ILE A 60 -13.34 2.53 -8.53
CA ILE A 60 -14.70 2.72 -8.00
C ILE A 60 -14.64 3.30 -6.57
N LEU A 61 -13.68 2.87 -5.75
CA LEU A 61 -13.60 3.29 -4.35
C LEU A 61 -12.92 4.65 -4.13
N VAL A 62 -12.13 5.15 -5.08
CA VAL A 62 -11.42 6.45 -4.93
C VAL A 62 -12.35 7.63 -4.62
N PRO A 63 -13.52 7.81 -5.27
CA PRO A 63 -14.45 8.88 -4.91
C PRO A 63 -14.97 8.76 -3.47
N PHE A 64 -15.29 7.53 -3.02
CA PHE A 64 -15.73 7.27 -1.65
C PHE A 64 -14.61 7.51 -0.63
N ALA A 65 -13.37 7.21 -1.02
CA ALA A 65 -12.19 7.47 -0.20
C ALA A 65 -11.94 8.98 0.00
N GLY A 66 -12.18 9.79 -1.02
CA GLY A 66 -12.17 11.26 -0.91
C GLY A 66 -13.18 11.74 0.11
N TYR A 67 -14.43 11.31 -0.02
CA TYR A 67 -15.50 11.65 0.94
C TYR A 67 -15.17 11.19 2.36
N ALA A 68 -14.69 9.96 2.53
CA ALA A 68 -14.29 9.44 3.84
C ALA A 68 -13.17 10.27 4.49
N GLY A 69 -12.19 10.74 3.69
CA GLY A 69 -11.12 11.62 4.15
C GLY A 69 -11.60 13.01 4.61
N ASP A 70 -12.75 13.46 4.13
CA ASP A 70 -13.35 14.75 4.53
C ASP A 70 -14.20 14.62 5.80
N VAL A 71 -14.93 13.51 5.97
CA VAL A 71 -15.90 13.30 7.07
C VAL A 71 -15.24 12.63 8.28
N LEU A 72 -14.33 11.68 8.05
CA LEU A 72 -13.70 10.91 9.11
C LEU A 72 -12.37 11.54 9.57
N ARG A 73 -11.90 11.14 10.73
CA ARG A 73 -10.57 11.51 11.20
C ARG A 73 -9.50 10.85 10.30
N ARG A 74 -8.81 11.65 9.53
CA ARG A 74 -7.80 11.21 8.52
C ARG A 74 -6.78 10.22 9.04
N LYS A 75 -6.36 10.37 10.30
CA LYS A 75 -5.49 9.42 10.99
C LYS A 75 -6.02 7.98 10.92
N TRP A 76 -7.29 7.80 11.25
CA TRP A 76 -7.92 6.47 11.25
C TRP A 76 -8.14 5.94 9.83
N VAL A 77 -8.44 6.82 8.88
CA VAL A 77 -8.54 6.43 7.47
C VAL A 77 -7.19 5.89 6.99
N VAL A 78 -6.07 6.57 7.27
CA VAL A 78 -4.73 6.10 6.94
C VAL A 78 -4.41 4.78 7.63
N PHE A 79 -4.71 4.67 8.93
CA PHE A 79 -4.46 3.45 9.70
C PHE A 79 -5.21 2.24 9.15
N PHE A 80 -6.54 2.36 8.98
CA PHE A 80 -7.35 1.24 8.48
C PHE A 80 -7.03 0.90 7.03
N SER A 81 -6.70 1.88 6.21
CA SER A 81 -6.19 1.65 4.86
C SER A 81 -4.94 0.77 4.88
N LEU A 82 -3.92 1.19 5.65
CA LEU A 82 -2.68 0.40 5.84
C LEU A 82 -2.96 -1.01 6.36
N LEU A 83 -3.81 -1.14 7.37
CA LEU A 83 -4.15 -2.41 7.97
C LEU A 83 -4.82 -3.35 6.96
N ILE A 84 -5.84 -2.85 6.26
CA ILE A 84 -6.64 -3.67 5.33
C ILE A 84 -5.79 -4.12 4.14
N PHE A 85 -5.06 -3.21 3.48
CA PHE A 85 -4.30 -3.64 2.32
C PHE A 85 -3.10 -4.54 2.72
N SER A 86 -2.48 -4.30 3.87
CA SER A 86 -1.39 -5.16 4.33
C SER A 86 -1.87 -6.56 4.73
N LEU A 87 -3.08 -6.68 5.28
CA LEU A 87 -3.73 -7.99 5.49
C LEU A 87 -4.02 -8.66 4.15
N GLY A 88 -4.59 -7.93 3.18
CA GLY A 88 -4.84 -8.44 1.85
C GLY A 88 -3.56 -8.94 1.17
N THR A 89 -2.46 -8.19 1.30
CA THR A 89 -1.14 -8.59 0.81
C THR A 89 -0.65 -9.87 1.47
N THR A 90 -0.69 -9.93 2.80
CA THR A 90 -0.29 -11.14 3.53
C THR A 90 -1.13 -12.36 3.10
N PHE A 91 -2.44 -12.20 3.01
CA PHE A 91 -3.33 -13.28 2.58
C PHE A 91 -3.22 -13.62 1.09
N THR A 92 -2.72 -12.71 0.26
CA THR A 92 -2.36 -13.05 -1.12
C THR A 92 -1.29 -14.15 -1.15
N GLY A 93 -0.35 -14.16 -0.21
CA GLY A 93 0.67 -15.20 -0.09
C GLY A 93 0.15 -16.60 0.21
N VAL A 94 -1.03 -16.75 0.81
CA VAL A 94 -1.66 -18.08 1.05
C VAL A 94 -2.57 -18.53 -0.08
N SER A 95 -2.72 -17.73 -1.13
CA SER A 95 -3.64 -18.05 -2.23
C SER A 95 -3.19 -19.28 -3.01
N SER A 96 -4.13 -20.18 -3.23
CA SER A 96 -3.98 -21.41 -4.03
C SER A 96 -4.96 -21.48 -5.21
N SER A 97 -5.84 -20.50 -5.34
CA SER A 97 -6.84 -20.45 -6.42
C SER A 97 -6.99 -19.03 -6.97
N LEU A 98 -7.50 -18.91 -8.19
CA LEU A 98 -7.79 -17.62 -8.83
C LEU A 98 -8.77 -16.78 -8.00
N ILE A 99 -9.77 -17.41 -7.41
CA ILE A 99 -10.78 -16.74 -6.58
C ILE A 99 -10.11 -16.13 -5.33
N MET A 100 -9.19 -16.85 -4.69
CA MET A 100 -8.44 -16.33 -3.54
C MET A 100 -7.56 -15.15 -3.94
N LEU A 101 -6.87 -15.23 -5.10
CA LEU A 101 -6.09 -14.09 -5.62
C LEU A 101 -6.97 -12.88 -5.89
N ILE A 102 -8.12 -13.04 -6.53
CA ILE A 102 -9.07 -11.95 -6.76
C ILE A 102 -9.55 -11.38 -5.43
N LEU A 103 -9.93 -12.23 -4.47
CA LEU A 103 -10.43 -11.77 -3.18
C LEU A 103 -9.36 -10.99 -2.41
N PHE A 104 -8.19 -11.56 -2.19
CA PHE A 104 -7.19 -10.96 -1.32
C PHE A 104 -6.41 -9.85 -2.02
N ARG A 105 -5.94 -10.10 -3.24
CA ARG A 105 -5.15 -9.12 -3.99
C ARG A 105 -5.99 -7.99 -4.57
N SER A 106 -7.15 -8.31 -5.20
CA SER A 106 -7.92 -7.29 -5.90
C SER A 106 -8.91 -6.57 -5.00
N ILE A 107 -9.71 -7.31 -4.22
CA ILE A 107 -10.78 -6.71 -3.43
C ILE A 107 -10.23 -6.17 -2.11
N VAL A 108 -9.55 -7.00 -1.30
CA VAL A 108 -9.09 -6.59 0.03
C VAL A 108 -7.93 -5.59 -0.08
N SER A 109 -6.84 -5.93 -0.79
CA SER A 109 -5.72 -5.00 -0.98
C SER A 109 -6.16 -3.75 -1.74
N GLY A 110 -6.77 -3.90 -2.91
CA GLY A 110 -7.22 -2.77 -3.73
C GLY A 110 -8.21 -1.87 -3.01
N GLY A 111 -9.13 -2.47 -2.23
CA GLY A 111 -10.06 -1.73 -1.39
C GLY A 111 -9.36 -0.91 -0.30
N GLY A 112 -8.42 -1.51 0.41
CA GLY A 112 -7.62 -0.80 1.41
C GLY A 112 -6.78 0.32 0.81
N GLU A 113 -6.10 0.05 -0.30
CA GLU A 113 -5.21 1.01 -0.96
C GLU A 113 -5.91 2.27 -1.46
N ALA A 114 -7.17 2.19 -1.88
CA ALA A 114 -7.92 3.33 -2.41
C ALA A 114 -8.03 4.48 -1.40
N PHE A 115 -8.10 4.19 -0.11
CA PHE A 115 -8.30 5.18 0.94
C PHE A 115 -7.00 5.86 1.41
N TYR A 116 -5.83 5.29 1.11
CA TYR A 116 -4.56 5.81 1.61
C TYR A 116 -4.23 7.20 1.05
N TYR A 117 -4.17 7.33 -0.27
CA TYR A 117 -3.61 8.53 -0.91
C TYR A 117 -4.41 9.81 -0.63
N PRO A 118 -5.76 9.83 -0.74
CA PRO A 118 -6.55 11.01 -0.39
C PRO A 118 -6.38 11.44 1.07
N ALA A 119 -6.41 10.49 2.00
CA ALA A 119 -6.28 10.77 3.42
C ALA A 119 -4.88 11.27 3.80
N SER A 120 -3.82 10.66 3.26
CA SER A 120 -2.44 11.03 3.55
C SER A 120 -2.06 12.41 3.02
N THR A 121 -2.46 12.72 1.77
CA THR A 121 -2.22 14.04 1.17
C THR A 121 -3.00 15.16 1.86
N SER A 122 -4.23 14.88 2.28
CA SER A 122 -5.04 15.80 3.07
C SER A 122 -4.41 16.07 4.44
N LEU A 123 -3.89 15.01 5.10
CA LEU A 123 -3.20 15.14 6.39
C LEU A 123 -1.90 15.96 6.26
N LEU A 124 -1.09 15.71 5.22
CA LEU A 124 0.10 16.52 4.92
C LEU A 124 -0.25 18.00 4.72
N GLY A 125 -1.31 18.28 3.95
CA GLY A 125 -1.78 19.64 3.71
C GLY A 125 -2.19 20.37 4.99
N GLN A 126 -2.78 19.68 5.94
CA GLN A 126 -3.23 20.22 7.22
C GLN A 126 -2.08 20.71 8.12
N PHE A 127 -0.95 20.00 8.14
CA PHE A 127 0.19 20.33 8.99
C PHE A 127 1.27 21.17 8.29
N HIS A 128 1.23 21.32 6.96
CA HIS A 128 2.25 21.97 6.16
C HIS A 128 1.75 23.18 5.35
N HIS A 129 1.21 24.21 6.01
CA HIS A 129 0.69 25.41 5.31
C HIS A 129 1.76 26.14 4.47
N LYS A 130 2.95 26.42 5.04
CA LYS A 130 4.04 27.15 4.37
C LYS A 130 5.01 26.26 3.60
N SER A 131 5.05 24.95 3.88
CA SER A 131 5.99 23.99 3.30
C SER A 131 5.27 22.83 2.60
N ARG A 132 4.04 23.07 2.12
CA ARG A 132 3.18 22.01 1.55
C ARG A 132 3.84 21.38 0.32
N ALA A 133 4.32 22.18 -0.63
CA ALA A 133 4.97 21.67 -1.82
C ALA A 133 6.17 20.78 -1.48
N MET A 134 7.03 21.21 -0.58
CA MET A 134 8.20 20.45 -0.13
C MET A 134 7.78 19.12 0.55
N ALA A 135 6.80 19.15 1.45
CA ALA A 135 6.31 17.95 2.13
C ALA A 135 5.70 16.95 1.14
N MET A 136 4.92 17.43 0.17
CA MET A 136 4.35 16.60 -0.89
C MET A 136 5.43 16.02 -1.81
N SER A 137 6.44 16.80 -2.19
CA SER A 137 7.54 16.32 -3.02
C SER A 137 8.34 15.23 -2.32
N ILE A 138 8.64 15.40 -1.02
CA ILE A 138 9.30 14.36 -0.22
C ILE A 138 8.43 13.11 -0.14
N HIS A 139 7.14 13.25 0.17
CA HIS A 139 6.21 12.11 0.20
C HIS A 139 6.17 11.38 -1.15
N GLN A 140 6.18 12.11 -2.27
CA GLN A 140 6.16 11.54 -3.62
C GLN A 140 7.43 10.74 -3.97
N THR A 141 8.60 11.03 -3.36
CA THR A 141 9.79 10.22 -3.58
C THR A 141 9.60 8.76 -3.14
N ALA A 142 8.72 8.52 -2.16
CA ALA A 142 8.38 7.18 -1.69
C ALA A 142 7.79 6.29 -2.79
N LEU A 143 7.08 6.87 -3.77
CA LEU A 143 6.56 6.15 -4.93
C LEU A 143 7.69 5.49 -5.73
N TYR A 144 8.68 6.28 -6.14
CA TYR A 144 9.78 5.76 -6.97
C TYR A 144 10.68 4.83 -6.20
N VAL A 145 11.04 5.19 -4.96
CA VAL A 145 11.84 4.33 -4.08
C VAL A 145 11.10 3.03 -3.78
N GLY A 146 9.79 3.11 -3.55
CA GLY A 146 8.92 1.95 -3.31
C GLY A 146 8.90 1.00 -4.52
N ILE A 147 8.66 1.50 -5.72
CA ILE A 147 8.62 0.67 -6.94
C ILE A 147 9.98 0.00 -7.18
N ILE A 148 11.07 0.78 -7.16
CA ILE A 148 12.42 0.25 -7.50
C ILE A 148 12.88 -0.78 -6.48
N SER A 149 12.87 -0.42 -5.19
CA SER A 149 13.38 -1.32 -4.14
C SER A 149 12.49 -2.54 -3.93
N SER A 150 11.17 -2.38 -4.03
CA SER A 150 10.24 -3.51 -3.88
C SER A 150 10.35 -4.49 -5.03
N GLY A 151 10.56 -4.02 -6.26
CA GLY A 151 10.82 -4.89 -7.40
C GLY A 151 12.06 -5.75 -7.16
N PHE A 152 13.15 -5.15 -6.73
CA PHE A 152 14.39 -5.86 -6.42
C PHE A 152 14.21 -6.84 -5.24
N ILE A 153 13.66 -6.38 -4.11
CA ILE A 153 13.48 -7.20 -2.91
C ILE A 153 12.51 -8.36 -3.19
N ALA A 154 11.36 -8.08 -3.83
CA ALA A 154 10.36 -9.10 -4.13
C ALA A 154 10.87 -10.14 -5.14
N GLY A 155 11.63 -9.70 -6.14
CA GLY A 155 12.27 -10.60 -7.09
C GLY A 155 13.27 -11.53 -6.40
N TYR A 156 14.18 -10.97 -5.61
CA TYR A 156 15.17 -11.76 -4.87
C TYR A 156 14.52 -12.77 -3.91
N ILE A 157 13.52 -12.34 -3.12
CA ILE A 157 12.79 -13.24 -2.21
C ILE A 157 12.03 -14.30 -3.03
N GLY A 158 11.34 -13.88 -4.09
CA GLY A 158 10.53 -14.76 -4.92
C GLY A 158 11.33 -15.87 -5.57
N GLU A 159 12.50 -15.57 -6.11
CA GLU A 159 13.39 -16.55 -6.76
C GLU A 159 14.06 -17.51 -5.77
N ASN A 160 14.45 -17.04 -4.58
CA ASN A 160 15.22 -17.85 -3.64
C ASN A 160 14.34 -18.58 -2.60
N LEU A 161 13.23 -18.01 -2.18
CA LEU A 161 12.37 -18.55 -1.12
C LEU A 161 10.96 -18.91 -1.61
N GLY A 162 10.59 -18.44 -2.80
CA GLY A 162 9.26 -18.59 -3.39
C GLY A 162 8.41 -17.33 -3.27
N TRP A 163 7.52 -17.13 -4.25
CA TRP A 163 6.73 -15.90 -4.43
C TRP A 163 5.84 -15.57 -3.21
N ARG A 164 5.38 -16.57 -2.47
CA ARG A 164 4.54 -16.39 -1.27
C ARG A 164 5.26 -15.59 -0.18
N TYR A 165 6.56 -15.81 -0.01
CA TYR A 165 7.36 -15.10 0.99
C TYR A 165 7.52 -13.61 0.66
N SER A 166 7.48 -13.21 -0.61
CA SER A 166 7.47 -11.80 -0.99
C SER A 166 6.23 -11.09 -0.45
N PHE A 167 5.05 -11.73 -0.53
CA PHE A 167 3.82 -11.18 0.04
C PHE A 167 3.84 -11.16 1.57
N TYR A 168 4.37 -12.21 2.21
CA TYR A 168 4.50 -12.23 3.68
C TYR A 168 5.43 -11.12 4.16
N PHE A 169 6.55 -10.89 3.49
CA PHE A 169 7.50 -9.83 3.83
C PHE A 169 6.85 -8.44 3.76
N PHE A 170 6.27 -8.08 2.62
CA PHE A 170 5.67 -6.75 2.44
C PHE A 170 4.39 -6.56 3.27
N GLY A 171 3.57 -7.60 3.39
CA GLY A 171 2.38 -7.56 4.22
C GLY A 171 2.73 -7.39 5.71
N SER A 172 3.70 -8.15 6.22
CA SER A 172 4.17 -8.02 7.61
C SER A 172 4.78 -6.66 7.89
N PHE A 173 5.59 -6.13 6.95
CA PHE A 173 6.13 -4.77 7.04
C PHE A 173 5.02 -3.73 7.15
N GLY A 174 3.98 -3.84 6.30
CA GLY A 174 2.84 -2.93 6.32
C GLY A 174 2.02 -3.02 7.60
N LEU A 175 1.79 -4.23 8.13
CA LEU A 175 1.10 -4.42 9.42
C LEU A 175 1.87 -3.78 10.58
N LEU A 176 3.19 -4.00 10.63
CA LEU A 176 4.05 -3.33 11.61
C LEU A 176 3.97 -1.81 11.49
N TRP A 177 4.02 -1.31 10.24
CA TRP A 177 3.96 0.13 9.98
C TRP A 177 2.59 0.72 10.33
N ALA A 178 1.49 -0.02 10.12
CA ALA A 178 0.16 0.40 10.56
C ALA A 178 0.11 0.65 12.08
N ILE A 179 0.73 -0.24 12.87
CA ILE A 179 0.83 -0.06 14.33
C ILE A 179 1.62 1.22 14.66
N ILE A 180 2.76 1.44 14.02
CA ILE A 180 3.57 2.66 14.22
C ILE A 180 2.77 3.91 13.88
N VAL A 181 2.02 3.90 12.78
CA VAL A 181 1.14 5.00 12.34
C VAL A 181 0.02 5.24 13.34
N ALA A 182 -0.58 4.19 13.89
CA ALA A 182 -1.65 4.32 14.90
C ALA A 182 -1.22 5.12 16.14
N PHE A 183 0.02 4.94 16.59
CA PHE A 183 0.56 5.66 17.74
C PHE A 183 1.28 6.96 17.36
N GLY A 184 1.87 7.03 16.18
CA GLY A 184 2.67 8.17 15.72
C GLY A 184 1.86 9.33 15.16
N LEU A 185 0.70 9.07 14.56
CA LEU A 185 -0.20 10.12 14.06
C LEU A 185 -1.08 10.69 15.18
N LYS A 186 -1.27 12.01 15.13
CA LYS A 186 -2.12 12.76 16.07
C LYS A 186 -3.46 13.12 15.44
#